data_3f4551c188f14ab0d12d578c93c4bce6
#
_entry.id   3f4551c188f14ab0d12d578c93c4bce6
#
_cell.length_a   1.000
_cell.length_b   1.000
_cell.length_c   1.000
_cell.angle_alpha   90.00
_cell.angle_beta   90.00
_cell.angle_gamma   90.00
#
_symmetry.space_group_name_H-M   'P 1'
#
loop_
_entity.id
_entity.type
_entity.pdbx_description
1 polymer ?
#
loop_
_entity_poly.entity_id
_entity_poly.type
_entity_poly.pdbx_seq_one_letter_code
_entity_poly.pdbx_strand_id
1 'polypeptide(L)'
;MKHLIGLILLSGITATAGAQRILNLDSCRAMALRNNKQMAVADVKRDMARNMKKSARTKYLPHVNAMGGYVYSSREISLLSNDQKTAFSNIGTTASSGIGGTMQSIGAGLTDAQKMAIAQQLGALGTTADDVANSLNNHLNNVASGLNAQGQRIVDAFRTDNRNMFAGSIMVTQPIYMGGSIMAMNRMADIGEKMAQNSGDAMRQATIYDADKAYWTVVSLKHKKRLAESYLSLIRQLSADVAKMVKEGVATRSEGLSVDVKVNEAEMTLAQVEDGLVLARMLLCQICGLPLDENLILADEDIDNIAVVMTEKVDASVETAVENRPELRLLQNTIDLSRQATNLLKAGNLPKVALFGGYSITNPNVFDGYHNKFGDVWNVGVLLCVPVWNWGDVAYKVRAAKNATTIAALEFDEAREKVELQVTQSSFKVNEAGRRLTMANANIRRAEENLRCANLGFKEGVIQATTVMEAQTAWLQARSQKIDAEIDVKLSQVNLEKALGTLQ
;
A
#
# COMPACT_ATOMS: atom_id res chain seq x y z
N MET A 1 24.37 52.64 -26.58
CA MET A 1 23.98 52.18 -27.91
C MET A 1 23.42 50.79 -27.73
N LYS A 2 22.12 50.63 -27.50
CA LYS A 2 21.07 50.35 -28.48
C LYS A 2 21.37 49.09 -29.28
N HIS A 3 20.80 47.97 -28.91
CA HIS A 3 20.16 47.06 -29.85
C HIS A 3 18.99 46.33 -29.15
N LEU A 4 17.83 46.78 -29.50
CA LEU A 4 16.52 46.23 -29.29
C LEU A 4 16.36 45.06 -30.26
N ILE A 5 16.19 43.83 -29.79
CA ILE A 5 15.74 42.71 -30.64
C ILE A 5 14.40 42.28 -30.06
N GLY A 6 13.33 42.59 -30.80
CA GLY A 6 11.98 42.15 -30.52
C GLY A 6 11.85 40.64 -30.72
N LEU A 7 11.45 39.94 -29.65
CA LEU A 7 11.02 38.54 -29.71
C LEU A 7 9.52 38.53 -30.01
N ILE A 8 9.17 38.22 -31.26
CA ILE A 8 7.79 37.93 -31.67
C ILE A 8 7.40 36.60 -31.05
N LEU A 9 6.58 36.68 -30.01
CA LEU A 9 5.85 35.53 -29.45
C LEU A 9 4.78 35.10 -30.47
N LEU A 10 5.14 34.11 -31.31
CA LEU A 10 4.17 33.37 -32.12
C LEU A 10 3.45 32.40 -31.17
N SER A 11 2.34 32.85 -30.60
CA SER A 11 1.40 31.99 -29.87
C SER A 11 0.73 31.05 -30.87
N GLY A 12 1.38 29.92 -31.09
CA GLY A 12 0.76 28.79 -31.75
C GLY A 12 -0.35 28.24 -30.86
N ILE A 13 -1.58 28.68 -31.16
CA ILE A 13 -2.78 27.97 -30.69
C ILE A 13 -2.76 26.62 -31.38
N THR A 14 -2.17 25.61 -30.73
CA THR A 14 -2.42 24.23 -31.09
C THR A 14 -3.86 23.96 -30.71
N ALA A 15 -4.78 24.10 -31.66
CA ALA A 15 -6.07 23.48 -31.61
C ALA A 15 -5.78 21.97 -31.45
N THR A 16 -5.89 21.44 -30.24
CA THR A 16 -6.00 20.02 -30.01
C THR A 16 -7.31 19.58 -30.62
N ALA A 17 -7.29 19.33 -31.95
CA ALA A 17 -8.28 18.44 -32.55
C ALA A 17 -8.23 17.20 -31.68
N GLY A 18 -9.29 16.89 -30.97
CA GLY A 18 -9.44 15.69 -30.15
C GLY A 18 -9.31 14.49 -31.08
N ALA A 19 -8.09 14.08 -31.37
CA ALA A 19 -7.84 12.80 -32.03
C ALA A 19 -8.44 11.75 -31.09
N GLN A 20 -9.53 11.13 -31.51
CA GLN A 20 -10.15 10.02 -30.80
C GLN A 20 -9.08 8.97 -30.55
N ARG A 21 -8.68 8.83 -29.29
CA ARG A 21 -7.59 7.97 -28.88
C ARG A 21 -8.11 6.55 -28.81
N ILE A 22 -7.76 5.74 -29.79
CA ILE A 22 -8.07 4.29 -29.75
C ILE A 22 -7.08 3.66 -28.80
N LEU A 23 -7.57 3.07 -27.71
CA LEU A 23 -6.78 2.42 -26.67
C LEU A 23 -6.98 0.90 -26.76
N ASN A 24 -5.87 0.19 -26.83
CA ASN A 24 -5.85 -1.26 -26.61
C ASN A 24 -5.63 -1.59 -25.12
N LEU A 25 -5.83 -2.83 -24.74
CA LEU A 25 -5.68 -3.31 -23.37
C LEU A 25 -4.30 -2.97 -22.77
N ASP A 26 -3.22 -3.20 -23.53
CA ASP A 26 -1.85 -2.95 -23.06
C ASP A 26 -1.59 -1.46 -22.82
N SER A 27 -2.15 -0.59 -23.67
CA SER A 27 -2.08 0.87 -23.44
C SER A 27 -2.83 1.29 -22.19
N CYS A 28 -3.98 0.70 -21.90
CA CYS A 28 -4.75 0.95 -20.66
C CYS A 28 -3.95 0.48 -19.42
N ARG A 29 -3.36 -0.71 -19.47
CA ARG A 29 -2.47 -1.24 -18.42
C ARG A 29 -1.29 -0.28 -18.17
N ALA A 30 -0.59 0.13 -19.24
CA ALA A 30 0.55 1.03 -19.14
C ALA A 30 0.16 2.40 -18.53
N MET A 31 -0.98 2.96 -18.92
CA MET A 31 -1.50 4.21 -18.35
C MET A 31 -1.90 4.04 -16.88
N ALA A 32 -2.60 2.97 -16.54
CA ALA A 32 -2.98 2.65 -15.18
C ALA A 32 -1.73 2.55 -14.28
N LEU A 33 -0.71 1.82 -14.70
CA LEU A 33 0.54 1.70 -13.94
C LEU A 33 1.29 3.03 -13.79
N ARG A 34 1.24 3.90 -14.80
CA ARG A 34 1.95 5.17 -14.79
C ARG A 34 1.22 6.27 -14.02
N ASN A 35 -0.09 6.34 -14.14
CA ASN A 35 -0.88 7.50 -13.69
C ASN A 35 -1.68 7.22 -12.42
N ASN A 36 -1.88 5.96 -12.03
CA ASN A 36 -2.67 5.59 -10.87
C ASN A 36 -2.02 6.08 -9.57
N LYS A 37 -2.79 6.77 -8.74
CA LYS A 37 -2.33 7.30 -7.45
C LYS A 37 -1.87 6.22 -6.47
N GLN A 38 -2.46 5.03 -6.53
CA GLN A 38 -2.04 3.91 -5.67
C GLN A 38 -0.65 3.41 -6.03
N MET A 39 -0.28 3.41 -7.32
CA MET A 39 1.08 3.10 -7.76
C MET A 39 2.08 4.15 -7.26
N ALA A 40 1.75 5.44 -7.38
CA ALA A 40 2.57 6.52 -6.83
C ALA A 40 2.77 6.38 -5.30
N VAL A 41 1.72 5.99 -4.56
CA VAL A 41 1.82 5.70 -3.12
C VAL A 41 2.76 4.51 -2.85
N ALA A 42 2.71 3.46 -3.66
CA ALA A 42 3.60 2.30 -3.52
C ALA A 42 5.08 2.69 -3.73
N ASP A 43 5.38 3.53 -4.72
CA ASP A 43 6.73 4.05 -4.96
C ASP A 43 7.24 4.91 -3.80
N VAL A 44 6.42 5.81 -3.27
CA VAL A 44 6.77 6.62 -2.09
C VAL A 44 7.02 5.74 -0.85
N LYS A 45 6.22 4.69 -0.63
CA LYS A 45 6.44 3.72 0.46
C LYS A 45 7.77 2.99 0.31
N ARG A 46 8.16 2.63 -0.92
CA ARG A 46 9.46 2.00 -1.19
C ARG A 46 10.62 2.95 -0.89
N ASP A 47 10.51 4.22 -1.29
CA ASP A 47 11.53 5.24 -0.99
C ASP A 47 11.60 5.54 0.52
N MET A 48 10.48 5.55 1.22
CA MET A 48 10.45 5.65 2.68
C MET A 48 11.19 4.48 3.34
N ALA A 49 10.92 3.24 2.94
CA ALA A 49 11.60 2.06 3.48
C ALA A 49 13.12 2.10 3.20
N ARG A 50 13.53 2.53 1.99
CA ARG A 50 14.94 2.74 1.64
C ARG A 50 15.61 3.78 2.53
N ASN A 51 14.95 4.88 2.85
CA ASN A 51 15.48 5.91 3.75
C ASN A 51 15.56 5.40 5.20
N MET A 52 14.60 4.60 5.66
CA MET A 52 14.65 3.94 6.96
C MET A 52 15.83 2.96 7.05
N LYS A 53 16.11 2.21 5.99
CA LYS A 53 17.31 1.35 5.90
C LYS A 53 18.60 2.17 5.99
N LYS A 54 18.70 3.30 5.28
CA LYS A 54 19.84 4.21 5.41
C LYS A 54 19.98 4.72 6.85
N SER A 55 18.88 5.13 7.46
CA SER A 55 18.85 5.57 8.87
C SER A 55 19.29 4.46 9.83
N ALA A 56 18.87 3.21 9.63
CA ALA A 56 19.32 2.09 10.45
C ALA A 56 20.84 1.88 10.37
N ARG A 57 21.44 2.08 9.19
CA ARG A 57 22.90 1.98 8.98
C ARG A 57 23.67 3.04 9.72
N THR A 58 23.12 4.25 9.90
CA THR A 58 23.80 5.30 10.65
C THR A 58 24.01 4.96 12.13
N LYS A 59 23.29 3.97 12.67
CA LYS A 59 23.49 3.47 14.04
C LYS A 59 24.86 2.81 14.27
N TYR A 60 25.59 2.46 13.21
CA TYR A 60 26.97 2.01 13.30
C TYR A 60 27.99 3.16 13.37
N LEU A 61 27.57 4.39 13.05
CA LEU A 61 28.46 5.53 12.94
C LEU A 61 28.61 6.25 14.29
N PRO A 62 29.67 7.04 14.49
CA PRO A 62 29.82 7.88 15.65
C PRO A 62 28.70 8.91 15.75
N HIS A 63 28.16 9.08 16.92
CA HIS A 63 27.19 10.12 17.22
C HIS A 63 27.92 11.27 17.93
N VAL A 64 27.77 12.48 17.42
CA VAL A 64 28.33 13.70 17.98
C VAL A 64 27.21 14.53 18.56
N ASN A 65 27.30 14.81 19.87
CA ASN A 65 26.37 15.66 20.60
C ASN A 65 27.09 16.83 21.20
N ALA A 66 26.55 18.03 21.08
CA ALA A 66 27.02 19.21 21.77
C ALA A 66 25.97 19.63 22.79
N MET A 67 26.40 19.91 24.01
CA MET A 67 25.54 20.38 25.08
C MET A 67 26.18 21.61 25.72
N GLY A 68 25.35 22.59 26.08
CA GLY A 68 25.77 23.77 26.78
C GLY A 68 24.70 24.22 27.77
N GLY A 69 25.15 24.69 28.91
CA GLY A 69 24.28 25.20 29.96
C GLY A 69 24.90 26.39 30.69
N TYR A 70 24.04 27.30 31.11
CA TYR A 70 24.38 28.39 32.04
C TYR A 70 23.47 28.29 33.24
N VAL A 71 24.07 28.31 34.41
CA VAL A 71 23.33 28.30 35.67
C VAL A 71 23.75 29.54 36.51
N TYR A 72 22.75 30.34 36.88
CA TYR A 72 22.91 31.42 37.84
C TYR A 72 22.36 30.97 39.19
N SER A 73 23.19 31.03 40.24
CA SER A 73 22.77 30.75 41.61
C SER A 73 22.58 32.06 42.38
N SER A 74 21.43 32.24 43.04
CA SER A 74 21.12 33.44 43.85
C SER A 74 21.97 33.56 45.12
N ARG A 75 22.66 32.48 45.48
CA ARG A 75 23.57 32.45 46.64
C ARG A 75 24.93 31.91 46.22
N GLU A 76 25.98 32.37 46.88
CA GLU A 76 27.30 31.76 46.76
C GLU A 76 27.23 30.30 47.15
N ILE A 77 27.79 29.43 46.35
CA ILE A 77 27.87 28.00 46.63
C ILE A 77 29.09 27.82 47.57
N SER A 78 28.83 27.91 48.86
CA SER A 78 29.80 27.56 49.87
C SER A 78 29.72 26.07 50.16
N LEU A 79 30.83 25.38 50.20
CA LEU A 79 30.99 23.94 50.34
C LEU A 79 30.40 23.31 51.60
N LEU A 80 29.82 24.10 52.46
CA LEU A 80 29.47 23.68 53.80
C LEU A 80 27.98 23.51 54.06
N SER A 81 27.08 23.76 53.09
CA SER A 81 25.64 23.52 53.27
C SER A 81 25.12 22.31 52.50
N ASN A 82 24.24 21.51 53.13
CA ASN A 82 23.68 20.27 52.56
C ASN A 82 22.86 20.48 51.25
N ASP A 83 22.32 21.70 51.09
CA ASP A 83 21.46 22.00 49.91
C ASP A 83 22.25 22.10 48.59
N GLN A 84 23.55 22.34 48.68
CA GLN A 84 24.43 22.50 47.52
C GLN A 84 24.98 21.18 46.98
N LYS A 85 25.11 20.17 47.84
CA LYS A 85 25.44 18.81 47.41
C LYS A 85 24.39 18.27 46.47
N THR A 86 23.12 18.66 46.68
CA THR A 86 21.97 18.22 45.90
C THR A 86 21.95 18.84 44.49
N ALA A 87 22.39 20.09 44.31
CA ALA A 87 22.40 20.75 42.99
C ALA A 87 23.46 20.17 42.04
N PHE A 88 24.64 19.84 42.56
CA PHE A 88 25.72 19.21 41.79
C PHE A 88 25.45 17.71 41.52
N SER A 89 24.81 17.00 42.47
CA SER A 89 24.40 15.63 42.26
C SER A 89 23.34 15.51 41.13
N ASN A 90 22.68 16.61 40.76
CA ASN A 90 21.67 16.68 39.72
C ASN A 90 22.20 17.12 38.34
N ILE A 91 23.50 17.39 38.15
CA ILE A 91 24.05 17.72 36.82
C ILE A 91 23.85 16.57 35.84
N GLY A 92 24.01 15.35 36.30
CA GLY A 92 23.71 14.16 35.51
C GLY A 92 22.22 14.01 35.18
N THR A 93 21.35 14.40 36.11
CA THR A 93 19.89 14.36 35.92
C THR A 93 19.42 15.43 34.92
N THR A 94 20.05 16.59 34.93
CA THR A 94 19.78 17.68 33.97
C THR A 94 20.29 17.30 32.58
N ALA A 95 21.43 16.62 32.48
CA ALA A 95 21.95 16.10 31.24
C ALA A 95 21.06 14.98 30.66
N SER A 96 20.54 14.09 31.51
CA SER A 96 19.63 13.00 31.07
C SER A 96 18.26 13.53 30.61
N SER A 97 17.77 14.61 31.24
CA SER A 97 16.51 15.24 30.80
C SER A 97 16.67 15.97 29.46
N GLY A 98 17.86 16.53 29.16
CA GLY A 98 18.15 17.08 27.82
C GLY A 98 18.19 16.02 26.72
N ILE A 99 18.74 14.83 27.01
CA ILE A 99 18.76 13.68 26.11
C ILE A 99 17.33 13.12 25.95
N GLY A 100 16.55 13.08 27.05
CA GLY A 100 15.13 12.70 27.03
C GLY A 100 14.29 13.61 26.14
N GLY A 101 14.54 14.92 26.15
CA GLY A 101 13.86 15.89 25.28
C GLY A 101 14.21 15.72 23.80
N THR A 102 15.45 15.35 23.49
CA THR A 102 15.86 15.03 22.09
C THR A 102 15.19 13.74 21.60
N MET A 103 14.99 12.75 22.48
CA MET A 103 14.26 11.53 22.17
C MET A 103 12.76 11.77 21.97
N GLN A 104 12.19 12.67 22.74
CA GLN A 104 10.78 13.08 22.57
C GLN A 104 10.56 13.76 21.22
N SER A 105 11.53 14.53 20.73
CA SER A 105 11.47 15.15 19.38
C SER A 105 11.62 14.11 18.25
N ILE A 106 12.40 13.04 18.46
CA ILE A 106 12.48 11.91 17.53
C ILE A 106 11.16 11.15 17.51
N GLY A 107 10.54 10.93 18.68
CA GLY A 107 9.21 10.31 18.78
C GLY A 107 8.07 11.15 18.19
N ALA A 108 8.22 12.47 18.22
CA ALA A 108 7.27 13.41 17.60
C ALA A 108 7.38 13.45 16.06
N GLY A 109 8.54 13.08 15.50
CA GLY A 109 8.76 12.99 14.04
C GLY A 109 8.17 11.73 13.39
N LEU A 110 7.68 10.77 14.17
CA LEU A 110 7.02 9.57 13.65
C LEU A 110 5.54 9.86 13.35
N THR A 111 5.10 9.50 12.17
CA THR A 111 3.67 9.59 11.79
C THR A 111 2.82 8.64 12.64
N ASP A 112 1.54 8.95 12.83
CA ASP A 112 0.61 8.13 13.64
C ASP A 112 0.50 6.69 13.13
N ALA A 113 0.66 6.47 11.81
CA ALA A 113 0.72 5.14 11.21
C ALA A 113 1.97 4.35 11.62
N GLN A 114 3.11 5.01 11.79
CA GLN A 114 4.36 4.38 12.26
C GLN A 114 4.28 4.06 13.75
N LYS A 115 3.66 4.94 14.55
CA LYS A 115 3.40 4.69 15.98
C LYS A 115 2.47 3.50 16.18
N MET A 116 1.42 3.37 15.35
CA MET A 116 0.50 2.24 15.39
C MET A 116 1.17 0.93 14.99
N ALA A 117 1.97 0.91 13.92
CA ALA A 117 2.67 -0.29 13.45
C ALA A 117 3.68 -0.79 14.49
N ILE A 118 4.43 0.14 15.13
CA ILE A 118 5.37 -0.17 16.21
C ILE A 118 4.61 -0.64 17.45
N ALA A 119 3.53 0.04 17.84
CA ALA A 119 2.72 -0.34 19.00
C ALA A 119 2.06 -1.71 18.83
N GLN A 120 1.62 -2.06 17.63
CA GLN A 120 1.00 -3.35 17.32
C GLN A 120 2.03 -4.49 17.36
N GLN A 121 3.25 -4.28 16.86
CA GLN A 121 4.35 -5.25 16.96
C GLN A 121 4.89 -5.39 18.39
N LEU A 122 4.99 -4.29 19.13
CA LEU A 122 5.41 -4.32 20.54
C LEU A 122 4.32 -4.92 21.43
N GLY A 123 3.05 -4.65 21.14
CA GLY A 123 1.92 -5.27 21.84
C GLY A 123 1.84 -6.78 21.65
N ALA A 124 2.17 -7.28 20.45
CA ALA A 124 2.29 -8.71 20.17
C ALA A 124 3.47 -9.38 20.93
N LEU A 125 4.46 -8.58 21.34
CA LEU A 125 5.62 -9.00 22.14
C LEU A 125 5.40 -8.82 23.66
N GLY A 126 4.20 -8.38 24.07
CA GLY A 126 3.89 -8.12 25.48
C GLY A 126 4.67 -6.96 26.10
N THR A 127 5.20 -6.06 25.27
CA THR A 127 5.95 -4.88 25.69
C THR A 127 5.37 -3.63 25.05
N THR A 128 5.42 -2.49 25.71
CA THR A 128 4.94 -1.23 25.17
C THR A 128 6.11 -0.35 24.72
N ALA A 129 5.82 0.63 23.86
CA ALA A 129 6.81 1.67 23.51
C ALA A 129 7.36 2.39 24.76
N ASP A 130 6.53 2.47 25.80
CA ASP A 130 6.90 3.03 27.11
C ASP A 130 7.91 2.14 27.86
N ASP A 131 7.82 0.82 27.75
CA ASP A 131 8.78 -0.10 28.37
C ASP A 131 10.17 -0.01 27.71
N VAL A 132 10.23 0.17 26.40
CA VAL A 132 11.47 0.39 25.65
C VAL A 132 12.07 1.75 26.01
N ALA A 133 11.24 2.79 26.07
CA ALA A 133 11.66 4.13 26.51
C ALA A 133 12.13 4.13 27.96
N ASN A 134 11.46 3.39 28.84
CA ASN A 134 11.83 3.25 30.25
C ASN A 134 13.14 2.47 30.43
N SER A 135 13.36 1.41 29.67
CA SER A 135 14.63 0.66 29.67
C SER A 135 15.80 1.54 29.22
N LEU A 136 15.57 2.41 28.24
CA LEU A 136 16.56 3.35 27.74
C LEU A 136 16.78 4.53 28.72
N ASN A 137 15.71 5.03 29.35
CA ASN A 137 15.79 6.02 30.42
C ASN A 137 16.56 5.48 31.65
N ASN A 138 16.38 4.20 32.00
CA ASN A 138 17.14 3.57 33.08
C ASN A 138 18.65 3.49 32.75
N HIS A 139 19.01 3.29 31.48
CA HIS A 139 20.43 3.31 31.06
C HIS A 139 21.01 4.73 31.02
N LEU A 140 20.22 5.72 30.61
CA LEU A 140 20.59 7.14 30.71
C LEU A 140 20.74 7.59 32.16
N ASN A 141 19.93 7.11 33.08
CA ASN A 141 20.02 7.37 34.50
C ASN A 141 21.29 6.75 35.11
N ASN A 142 21.79 5.60 34.65
CA ASN A 142 23.03 5.00 35.08
C ASN A 142 24.24 5.79 34.57
N VAL A 143 24.20 6.38 33.39
CA VAL A 143 25.21 7.32 32.89
C VAL A 143 25.15 8.62 33.69
N ALA A 144 23.95 9.11 34.00
CA ALA A 144 23.73 10.28 34.85
C ALA A 144 24.30 10.09 36.29
N SER A 145 24.18 8.88 36.85
CA SER A 145 24.75 8.59 38.18
C SER A 145 26.30 8.61 38.18
N GLY A 146 26.95 8.19 37.09
CA GLY A 146 28.40 8.32 36.93
C GLY A 146 28.85 9.78 36.84
N LEU A 147 28.12 10.62 36.16
CA LEU A 147 28.33 12.06 36.07
C LEU A 147 28.05 12.76 37.43
N ASN A 148 27.04 12.30 38.16
CA ASN A 148 26.74 12.77 39.50
C ASN A 148 27.86 12.43 40.51
N ALA A 149 28.48 11.26 40.41
CA ALA A 149 29.65 10.88 41.24
C ALA A 149 30.86 11.76 40.94
N GLN A 150 31.07 12.19 39.72
CA GLN A 150 32.09 13.21 39.39
C GLN A 150 31.72 14.61 39.92
N GLY A 151 30.43 14.98 39.83
CA GLY A 151 29.92 16.23 40.43
C GLY A 151 30.13 16.30 41.90
N GLN A 152 30.03 15.17 42.62
CA GLN A 152 30.30 15.08 44.06
C GLN A 152 31.77 15.37 44.42
N ARG A 153 32.74 14.90 43.62
CA ARG A 153 34.17 15.25 43.77
C ARG A 153 34.45 16.73 43.51
N ILE A 154 33.66 17.35 42.67
CA ILE A 154 33.71 18.79 42.40
C ILE A 154 33.22 19.56 43.61
N VAL A 155 32.12 19.15 44.25
CA VAL A 155 31.58 19.77 45.48
C VAL A 155 32.61 19.82 46.59
N ASP A 156 33.39 18.78 46.77
CA ASP A 156 34.41 18.69 47.86
C ASP A 156 35.60 19.61 47.67
N ALA A 157 35.82 20.16 46.49
CA ALA A 157 36.94 21.08 46.18
C ALA A 157 36.56 22.57 46.16
N PHE A 158 35.27 22.90 46.29
CA PHE A 158 34.78 24.27 46.12
C PHE A 158 34.94 25.16 47.37
N ARG A 159 35.70 26.23 47.23
CA ARG A 159 35.83 27.30 48.23
C ARG A 159 35.65 28.72 47.72
N THR A 160 35.06 28.92 46.51
CA THR A 160 34.96 30.21 45.83
C THR A 160 33.54 30.57 45.38
N ASP A 161 33.25 31.85 45.17
CA ASP A 161 31.97 32.39 44.68
C ASP A 161 31.67 31.88 43.24
N ASN A 162 30.72 30.97 43.14
CA ASN A 162 30.34 30.31 41.92
C ASN A 162 28.91 30.63 41.49
N ARG A 163 28.46 31.85 41.64
CA ARG A 163 27.10 32.26 41.28
C ARG A 163 26.83 32.14 39.79
N ASN A 164 27.82 32.29 38.94
CA ASN A 164 27.72 32.16 37.49
C ASN A 164 28.52 30.95 37.03
N MET A 165 27.81 29.92 36.52
CA MET A 165 28.44 28.72 36.01
C MET A 165 28.09 28.51 34.55
N PHE A 166 29.10 28.36 33.73
CA PHE A 166 28.99 27.97 32.33
C PHE A 166 29.57 26.58 32.16
N ALA A 167 28.87 25.71 31.50
CA ALA A 167 29.35 24.40 31.10
C ALA A 167 29.00 24.14 29.63
N GLY A 168 29.99 23.75 28.86
CA GLY A 168 29.79 23.30 27.48
C GLY A 168 30.54 21.99 27.26
N SER A 169 29.98 21.09 26.51
CA SER A 169 30.65 19.85 26.12
C SER A 169 30.28 19.42 24.71
N ILE A 170 31.24 18.83 24.02
CA ILE A 170 31.04 18.07 22.79
C ILE A 170 31.45 16.64 23.11
N MET A 171 30.49 15.70 22.89
CA MET A 171 30.70 14.28 23.14
C MET A 171 30.53 13.49 21.85
N VAL A 172 31.47 12.65 21.55
CA VAL A 172 31.41 11.67 20.45
C VAL A 172 31.26 10.29 21.09
N THR A 173 30.25 9.56 20.66
CA THR A 173 30.02 8.17 21.10
C THR A 173 30.01 7.25 19.89
N GLN A 174 30.88 6.23 19.88
CA GLN A 174 30.98 5.21 18.86
C GLN A 174 30.57 3.85 19.43
N PRO A 175 29.42 3.28 19.02
CA PRO A 175 29.07 1.92 19.37
C PRO A 175 30.07 0.93 18.76
N ILE A 176 30.69 0.07 19.57
CA ILE A 176 31.56 -1.02 19.09
C ILE A 176 30.80 -2.34 19.07
N TYR A 177 30.13 -2.64 20.18
CA TYR A 177 29.31 -3.84 20.29
C TYR A 177 28.09 -3.53 21.16
N MET A 178 26.90 -3.75 20.60
CA MET A 178 25.63 -3.45 21.26
C MET A 178 24.79 -4.71 21.46
N GLY A 179 25.44 -5.84 21.80
CA GLY A 179 24.74 -7.11 21.99
C GLY A 179 24.09 -7.66 20.71
N GLY A 180 24.49 -7.18 19.54
CA GLY A 180 23.85 -7.53 18.25
C GLY A 180 22.58 -6.73 17.93
N SER A 181 22.15 -5.79 18.78
CA SER A 181 20.92 -5.00 18.54
C SER A 181 20.97 -4.18 17.26
N ILE A 182 22.11 -3.49 16.99
CA ILE A 182 22.28 -2.71 15.76
C ILE A 182 22.22 -3.60 14.52
N MET A 183 22.79 -4.81 14.58
CA MET A 183 22.73 -5.78 13.50
C MET A 183 21.29 -6.25 13.26
N ALA A 184 20.56 -6.57 14.34
CA ALA A 184 19.15 -6.97 14.23
C ALA A 184 18.29 -5.85 13.65
N MET A 185 18.44 -4.59 14.11
CA MET A 185 17.73 -3.44 13.56
C MET A 185 18.04 -3.20 12.07
N ASN A 186 19.30 -3.35 11.65
CA ASN A 186 19.66 -3.23 10.23
C ASN A 186 19.03 -4.33 9.39
N ARG A 187 19.01 -5.58 9.87
CA ARG A 187 18.34 -6.69 9.18
C ARG A 187 16.82 -6.46 9.11
N MET A 188 16.21 -5.95 10.18
CA MET A 188 14.78 -5.58 10.17
C MET A 188 14.50 -4.50 9.12
N ALA A 189 15.37 -3.50 8.99
CA ALA A 189 15.24 -2.46 7.98
C ALA A 189 15.43 -2.99 6.55
N ASP A 190 16.35 -3.95 6.34
CA ASP A 190 16.52 -4.65 5.06
C ASP A 190 15.26 -5.46 4.67
N ILE A 191 14.67 -6.15 5.65
CA ILE A 191 13.40 -6.89 5.46
C ILE A 191 12.26 -5.90 5.17
N GLY A 192 12.21 -4.77 5.88
CA GLY A 192 11.22 -3.71 5.66
C GLY A 192 11.27 -3.14 4.23
N GLU A 193 12.47 -2.98 3.64
CA GLU A 193 12.61 -2.58 2.23
C GLU A 193 12.05 -3.66 1.30
N LYS A 194 12.34 -4.95 1.55
CA LYS A 194 11.78 -6.07 0.77
C LYS A 194 10.25 -6.14 0.88
N MET A 195 9.71 -5.91 2.07
CA MET A 195 8.26 -5.85 2.28
C MET A 195 7.61 -4.72 1.48
N ALA A 196 8.22 -3.54 1.47
CA ALA A 196 7.73 -2.41 0.68
C ALA A 196 7.77 -2.72 -0.83
N GLN A 197 8.80 -3.41 -1.31
CA GLN A 197 8.91 -3.87 -2.70
C GLN A 197 7.82 -4.88 -3.03
N ASN A 198 7.67 -5.96 -2.25
CA ASN A 198 6.64 -6.98 -2.47
C ASN A 198 5.21 -6.39 -2.39
N SER A 199 4.99 -5.40 -1.51
CA SER A 199 3.72 -4.66 -1.45
C SER A 199 3.47 -3.85 -2.72
N GLY A 200 4.53 -3.28 -3.31
CA GLY A 200 4.46 -2.60 -4.60
C GLY A 200 4.10 -3.56 -5.74
N ASP A 201 4.69 -4.76 -5.75
CA ASP A 201 4.41 -5.80 -6.75
C ASP A 201 2.96 -6.29 -6.64
N ALA A 202 2.43 -6.48 -5.40
CA ALA A 202 1.04 -6.82 -5.17
C ALA A 202 0.09 -5.72 -5.69
N MET A 203 0.41 -4.45 -5.42
CA MET A 203 -0.37 -3.31 -5.92
C MET A 203 -0.35 -3.23 -7.44
N ARG A 204 0.80 -3.50 -8.08
CA ARG A 204 0.92 -3.56 -9.54
C ARG A 204 -0.02 -4.60 -10.14
N GLN A 205 0.01 -5.83 -9.62
CA GLN A 205 -0.89 -6.90 -10.10
C GLN A 205 -2.37 -6.55 -9.89
N ALA A 206 -2.71 -5.94 -8.76
CA ALA A 206 -4.06 -5.48 -8.49
C ALA A 206 -4.49 -4.39 -9.50
N THR A 207 -3.63 -3.41 -9.76
CA THR A 207 -3.91 -2.32 -10.72
C THR A 207 -4.11 -2.85 -12.14
N ILE A 208 -3.30 -3.81 -12.59
CA ILE A 208 -3.45 -4.44 -13.91
C ILE A 208 -4.79 -5.19 -14.00
N TYR A 209 -5.10 -5.99 -12.97
CA TYR A 209 -6.36 -6.72 -12.91
C TYR A 209 -7.58 -5.79 -12.94
N ASP A 210 -7.55 -4.69 -12.20
CA ASP A 210 -8.64 -3.72 -12.16
C ASP A 210 -8.78 -2.99 -13.52
N ALA A 211 -7.66 -2.67 -14.18
CA ALA A 211 -7.65 -2.11 -15.53
C ALA A 211 -8.27 -3.07 -16.57
N ASP A 212 -7.87 -4.34 -16.53
CA ASP A 212 -8.39 -5.37 -17.41
C ASP A 212 -9.91 -5.58 -17.22
N LYS A 213 -10.33 -5.68 -15.96
CA LYS A 213 -11.75 -5.81 -15.62
C LYS A 213 -12.56 -4.62 -16.10
N ALA A 214 -12.08 -3.39 -15.90
CA ALA A 214 -12.76 -2.19 -16.35
C ALA A 214 -12.80 -2.13 -17.89
N TYR A 215 -11.70 -2.46 -18.57
CA TYR A 215 -11.61 -2.51 -20.02
C TYR A 215 -12.67 -3.46 -20.62
N TRP A 216 -12.68 -4.72 -20.18
CA TRP A 216 -13.63 -5.72 -20.66
C TRP A 216 -15.07 -5.41 -20.27
N THR A 217 -15.30 -4.71 -19.15
CA THR A 217 -16.65 -4.22 -18.80
C THR A 217 -17.15 -3.18 -19.81
N VAL A 218 -16.30 -2.22 -20.21
CA VAL A 218 -16.66 -1.23 -21.25
C VAL A 218 -16.96 -1.92 -22.58
N VAL A 219 -16.09 -2.85 -23.01
CA VAL A 219 -16.29 -3.64 -24.25
C VAL A 219 -17.62 -4.39 -24.19
N SER A 220 -17.91 -5.11 -23.09
CA SER A 220 -19.17 -5.83 -22.88
C SER A 220 -20.39 -4.91 -23.03
N LEU A 221 -20.39 -3.77 -22.35
CA LEU A 221 -21.51 -2.83 -22.38
C LEU A 221 -21.69 -2.17 -23.76
N LYS A 222 -20.61 -1.94 -24.50
CA LYS A 222 -20.69 -1.46 -25.87
C LYS A 222 -21.38 -2.49 -26.81
N HIS A 223 -21.00 -3.77 -26.68
CA HIS A 223 -21.66 -4.85 -27.45
C HIS A 223 -23.14 -5.01 -27.05
N LYS A 224 -23.44 -4.91 -25.73
CA LYS A 224 -24.83 -4.94 -25.24
C LYS A 224 -25.63 -3.73 -25.72
N LYS A 225 -25.05 -2.56 -25.85
CA LYS A 225 -25.70 -1.38 -26.44
C LYS A 225 -26.12 -1.66 -27.89
N ARG A 226 -25.20 -2.15 -28.73
CA ARG A 226 -25.50 -2.51 -30.11
C ARG A 226 -26.58 -3.55 -30.19
N LEU A 227 -26.56 -4.54 -29.30
CA LEU A 227 -27.59 -5.57 -29.23
C LEU A 227 -28.94 -4.96 -28.85
N ALA A 228 -29.00 -4.05 -27.87
CA ALA A 228 -30.23 -3.37 -27.47
C ALA A 228 -30.78 -2.45 -28.58
N GLU A 229 -29.92 -1.75 -29.32
CA GLU A 229 -30.29 -0.94 -30.52
C GLU A 229 -30.91 -1.84 -31.60
N SER A 230 -30.28 -3.00 -31.89
CA SER A 230 -30.78 -3.96 -32.85
C SER A 230 -32.13 -4.54 -32.43
N TYR A 231 -32.26 -4.89 -31.15
CA TYR A 231 -33.53 -5.41 -30.60
C TYR A 231 -34.63 -4.35 -30.65
N LEU A 232 -34.36 -3.10 -30.28
CA LEU A 232 -35.31 -1.99 -30.35
C LEU A 232 -35.78 -1.79 -31.81
N SER A 233 -34.88 -1.86 -32.78
CA SER A 233 -35.22 -1.79 -34.21
C SER A 233 -36.17 -2.88 -34.64
N LEU A 234 -35.90 -4.15 -34.20
CA LEU A 234 -36.76 -5.29 -34.51
C LEU A 234 -38.17 -5.15 -33.92
N ILE A 235 -38.28 -4.74 -32.67
CA ILE A 235 -39.57 -4.54 -31.98
C ILE A 235 -40.35 -3.37 -32.59
N ARG A 236 -39.70 -2.26 -32.95
CA ARG A 236 -40.34 -1.12 -33.63
C ARG A 236 -40.90 -1.50 -35.00
N GLN A 237 -40.15 -2.34 -35.75
CA GLN A 237 -40.64 -2.86 -37.02
C GLN A 237 -41.88 -3.74 -36.81
N LEU A 238 -41.87 -4.62 -35.82
CA LEU A 238 -43.02 -5.44 -35.45
C LEU A 238 -44.23 -4.59 -35.06
N SER A 239 -44.03 -3.53 -34.21
CA SER A 239 -45.08 -2.58 -33.83
C SER A 239 -45.74 -1.93 -35.07
N ALA A 240 -44.88 -1.44 -36.00
CA ALA A 240 -45.38 -0.83 -37.25
C ALA A 240 -46.17 -1.83 -38.12
N ASP A 241 -45.76 -3.08 -38.17
CA ASP A 241 -46.44 -4.10 -38.94
C ASP A 241 -47.78 -4.50 -38.28
N VAL A 242 -47.78 -4.71 -36.96
CA VAL A 242 -49.00 -4.99 -36.18
C VAL A 242 -49.99 -3.80 -36.23
N ALA A 243 -49.51 -2.55 -36.17
CA ALA A 243 -50.37 -1.37 -36.32
C ALA A 243 -51.12 -1.34 -37.67
N LYS A 244 -50.46 -1.74 -38.77
CA LYS A 244 -51.13 -1.89 -40.08
C LYS A 244 -52.19 -2.99 -40.02
N MET A 245 -51.87 -4.16 -39.43
CA MET A 245 -52.79 -5.26 -39.26
C MET A 245 -54.03 -4.89 -38.44
N VAL A 246 -53.86 -4.13 -37.38
CA VAL A 246 -54.98 -3.59 -36.56
C VAL A 246 -55.85 -2.64 -37.38
N LYS A 247 -55.27 -1.78 -38.23
CA LYS A 247 -55.96 -0.87 -39.07
C LYS A 247 -56.82 -1.60 -40.12
N GLU A 248 -56.28 -2.71 -40.68
CA GLU A 248 -56.97 -3.57 -41.67
C GLU A 248 -57.92 -4.59 -41.00
N GLY A 249 -58.03 -4.59 -39.66
CA GLY A 249 -58.92 -5.48 -38.92
C GLY A 249 -58.44 -6.93 -38.79
N VAL A 250 -57.18 -7.20 -39.10
CA VAL A 250 -56.57 -8.55 -39.05
C VAL A 250 -56.00 -8.86 -37.67
N ALA A 251 -55.58 -7.84 -36.89
CA ALA A 251 -55.12 -7.97 -35.53
C ALA A 251 -55.98 -7.16 -34.56
N THR A 252 -55.98 -7.52 -33.29
CA THR A 252 -56.71 -6.83 -32.23
C THR A 252 -55.95 -5.61 -31.73
N ARG A 253 -56.70 -4.63 -31.19
CA ARG A 253 -56.10 -3.47 -30.52
C ARG A 253 -55.22 -3.87 -29.30
N SER A 254 -55.61 -4.97 -28.62
CA SER A 254 -54.84 -5.53 -27.50
C SER A 254 -53.46 -6.02 -27.91
N GLU A 255 -53.35 -6.66 -29.08
CA GLU A 255 -52.05 -7.09 -29.64
C GLU A 255 -51.17 -5.88 -29.96
N GLY A 256 -51.73 -4.82 -30.57
CA GLY A 256 -50.98 -3.60 -30.83
C GLY A 256 -50.41 -2.99 -29.52
N LEU A 257 -51.26 -2.85 -28.50
CA LEU A 257 -50.82 -2.31 -27.20
C LEU A 257 -49.77 -3.21 -26.52
N SER A 258 -49.85 -4.53 -26.67
CA SER A 258 -48.83 -5.46 -26.12
C SER A 258 -47.45 -5.26 -26.75
N VAL A 259 -47.42 -5.02 -28.08
CA VAL A 259 -46.16 -4.73 -28.79
C VAL A 259 -45.63 -3.37 -28.40
N ASP A 260 -46.47 -2.35 -28.25
CA ASP A 260 -46.05 -1.01 -27.82
C ASP A 260 -45.44 -1.02 -26.38
N VAL A 261 -45.99 -1.82 -25.45
CA VAL A 261 -45.37 -2.06 -24.15
C VAL A 261 -43.94 -2.62 -24.31
N LYS A 262 -43.74 -3.55 -25.21
CA LYS A 262 -42.41 -4.13 -25.50
C LYS A 262 -41.45 -3.12 -26.14
N VAL A 263 -41.94 -2.18 -26.95
CA VAL A 263 -41.10 -1.07 -27.44
C VAL A 263 -40.60 -0.23 -26.29
N ASN A 264 -41.50 0.17 -25.38
CA ASN A 264 -41.09 0.93 -24.18
C ASN A 264 -40.06 0.17 -23.30
N GLU A 265 -40.27 -1.13 -23.06
CA GLU A 265 -39.32 -1.97 -22.33
C GLU A 265 -37.94 -2.00 -23.02
N ALA A 266 -37.90 -2.09 -24.35
CA ALA A 266 -36.68 -2.07 -25.14
C ALA A 266 -35.95 -0.71 -25.06
N GLU A 267 -36.71 0.40 -25.11
CA GLU A 267 -36.17 1.77 -24.95
C GLU A 267 -35.58 1.96 -23.55
N MET A 268 -36.27 1.52 -22.49
CA MET A 268 -35.76 1.53 -21.14
C MET A 268 -34.47 0.71 -20.99
N THR A 269 -34.44 -0.47 -21.60
CA THR A 269 -33.26 -1.35 -21.59
C THR A 269 -32.07 -0.67 -22.28
N LEU A 270 -32.29 -0.03 -23.43
CA LEU A 270 -31.26 0.70 -24.15
C LEU A 270 -30.71 1.84 -23.29
N ALA A 271 -31.58 2.66 -22.68
CA ALA A 271 -31.15 3.76 -21.78
C ALA A 271 -30.33 3.23 -20.60
N GLN A 272 -30.73 2.14 -19.95
CA GLN A 272 -29.96 1.54 -18.84
C GLN A 272 -28.55 1.09 -19.26
N VAL A 273 -28.43 0.51 -20.48
CA VAL A 273 -27.13 0.07 -21.00
C VAL A 273 -26.26 1.28 -21.39
N GLU A 274 -26.87 2.33 -21.95
CA GLU A 274 -26.16 3.59 -22.24
C GLU A 274 -25.60 4.25 -20.98
N ASP A 275 -26.40 4.38 -19.93
CA ASP A 275 -25.98 4.89 -18.63
C ASP A 275 -24.87 4.03 -18.03
N GLY A 276 -25.03 2.72 -18.08
CA GLY A 276 -24.03 1.76 -17.63
C GLY A 276 -22.69 1.90 -18.36
N LEU A 277 -22.73 2.13 -19.69
CA LEU A 277 -21.54 2.34 -20.50
C LEU A 277 -20.81 3.63 -20.12
N VAL A 278 -21.55 4.72 -19.88
CA VAL A 278 -20.97 5.99 -19.41
C VAL A 278 -20.25 5.79 -18.08
N LEU A 279 -20.90 5.14 -17.10
CA LEU A 279 -20.31 4.86 -15.78
C LEU A 279 -19.07 3.96 -15.86
N ALA A 280 -19.11 2.94 -16.73
CA ALA A 280 -17.97 2.05 -16.93
C ALA A 280 -16.77 2.77 -17.57
N ARG A 281 -17.02 3.69 -18.52
CA ARG A 281 -15.96 4.55 -19.08
C ARG A 281 -15.35 5.48 -18.04
N MET A 282 -16.18 6.11 -17.19
CA MET A 282 -15.69 6.93 -16.09
C MET A 282 -14.78 6.14 -15.14
N LEU A 283 -15.16 4.89 -14.81
CA LEU A 283 -14.34 4.01 -13.99
C LEU A 283 -12.99 3.69 -14.65
N LEU A 284 -13.02 3.36 -15.96
CA LEU A 284 -11.79 3.10 -16.71
C LEU A 284 -10.89 4.35 -16.78
N CYS A 285 -11.46 5.54 -17.01
CA CYS A 285 -10.73 6.80 -16.96
C CYS A 285 -10.07 7.02 -15.61
N GLN A 286 -10.80 6.79 -14.51
CA GLN A 286 -10.25 6.90 -13.16
C GLN A 286 -9.07 5.96 -12.92
N ILE A 287 -9.18 4.70 -13.34
CA ILE A 287 -8.11 3.70 -13.18
C ILE A 287 -6.89 4.09 -14.03
N CYS A 288 -7.10 4.57 -15.25
CA CYS A 288 -6.04 5.03 -16.15
C CYS A 288 -5.47 6.41 -15.77
N GLY A 289 -6.07 7.09 -14.78
CA GLY A 289 -5.67 8.43 -14.35
C GLY A 289 -5.95 9.50 -15.39
N LEU A 290 -7.04 9.36 -16.15
CA LEU A 290 -7.53 10.28 -17.15
C LEU A 290 -8.71 11.11 -16.60
N PRO A 291 -9.05 12.27 -17.22
CA PRO A 291 -10.27 12.99 -16.89
C PRO A 291 -11.51 12.11 -17.07
N LEU A 292 -12.52 12.26 -16.20
CA LEU A 292 -13.71 11.40 -16.21
C LEU A 292 -14.61 11.60 -17.43
N ASP A 293 -14.49 12.75 -18.07
CA ASP A 293 -15.23 13.17 -19.26
C ASP A 293 -14.50 12.88 -20.59
N GLU A 294 -13.32 12.22 -20.52
CA GLU A 294 -12.57 11.87 -21.74
C GLU A 294 -13.30 10.81 -22.55
N ASN A 295 -13.52 11.11 -23.83
CA ASN A 295 -14.20 10.19 -24.73
C ASN A 295 -13.23 9.12 -25.25
N LEU A 296 -13.15 8.00 -24.51
CA LEU A 296 -12.30 6.86 -24.85
C LEU A 296 -12.99 5.93 -25.86
N ILE A 297 -12.24 5.51 -26.88
CA ILE A 297 -12.62 4.43 -27.78
C ILE A 297 -11.66 3.27 -27.55
N LEU A 298 -12.19 2.09 -27.30
CA LEU A 298 -11.37 0.89 -27.11
C LEU A 298 -11.24 0.11 -28.42
N ALA A 299 -10.06 -0.48 -28.63
CA ALA A 299 -9.77 -1.20 -29.87
C ALA A 299 -10.72 -2.39 -30.11
N ASP A 300 -11.21 -3.02 -29.03
CA ASP A 300 -12.08 -4.18 -29.08
C ASP A 300 -13.59 -3.86 -29.07
N GLU A 301 -13.96 -2.56 -28.99
CA GLU A 301 -15.39 -2.15 -28.99
C GLU A 301 -16.13 -2.46 -30.27
N ASP A 302 -15.43 -2.53 -31.42
CA ASP A 302 -16.03 -2.68 -32.76
C ASP A 302 -15.81 -4.06 -33.37
N ILE A 303 -15.23 -5.00 -32.63
CA ILE A 303 -14.99 -6.37 -33.11
C ILE A 303 -16.25 -7.22 -32.89
N ASP A 304 -16.88 -7.73 -33.98
CA ASP A 304 -18.12 -8.48 -33.88
C ASP A 304 -18.04 -9.81 -33.11
N ASN A 305 -16.87 -10.43 -33.05
CA ASN A 305 -16.62 -11.62 -32.26
C ASN A 305 -15.30 -11.40 -31.50
N ILE A 306 -15.37 -11.34 -30.17
CA ILE A 306 -14.19 -11.24 -29.32
C ILE A 306 -13.35 -12.51 -29.51
N ALA A 307 -12.15 -12.37 -30.05
CA ALA A 307 -11.26 -13.49 -30.27
C ALA A 307 -10.91 -14.16 -28.93
N VAL A 308 -11.57 -15.27 -28.65
CA VAL A 308 -11.33 -16.08 -27.46
C VAL A 308 -10.40 -17.22 -27.85
N VAL A 309 -9.14 -17.13 -27.47
CA VAL A 309 -8.19 -18.25 -27.56
C VAL A 309 -8.49 -19.17 -26.38
N MET A 310 -9.09 -20.32 -26.66
CA MET A 310 -9.25 -21.39 -25.67
C MET A 310 -7.88 -22.01 -25.46
N THR A 311 -7.20 -21.66 -24.41
CA THR A 311 -5.97 -22.34 -24.02
C THR A 311 -6.32 -23.74 -23.55
N GLU A 312 -5.84 -24.78 -24.25
CA GLU A 312 -5.94 -26.15 -23.75
C GLU A 312 -5.26 -26.19 -22.36
N LYS A 313 -5.95 -26.79 -21.38
CA LYS A 313 -5.56 -27.03 -20.00
C LYS A 313 -4.34 -26.20 -19.54
N VAL A 314 -4.62 -25.05 -18.98
CA VAL A 314 -3.55 -24.32 -18.25
C VAL A 314 -3.17 -25.20 -17.07
N ASP A 315 -1.95 -25.70 -17.10
CA ASP A 315 -1.35 -26.43 -15.97
C ASP A 315 -1.13 -25.42 -14.85
N ALA A 316 -2.15 -25.29 -14.01
CA ALA A 316 -2.14 -24.33 -12.88
C ALA A 316 -1.35 -24.96 -11.74
N SER A 317 0.00 -24.90 -11.84
CA SER A 317 0.86 -25.38 -10.77
C SER A 317 0.72 -24.47 -9.53
N VAL A 318 0.32 -25.08 -8.43
CA VAL A 318 0.26 -24.42 -7.12
C VAL A 318 1.66 -23.94 -6.70
N GLU A 319 2.71 -24.69 -7.04
CA GLU A 319 4.10 -24.34 -6.78
C GLU A 319 4.47 -23.00 -7.44
N THR A 320 4.08 -22.80 -8.69
CA THR A 320 4.27 -21.51 -9.39
C THR A 320 3.61 -20.35 -8.65
N ALA A 321 2.41 -20.56 -8.12
CA ALA A 321 1.70 -19.54 -7.35
C ALA A 321 2.43 -19.25 -6.02
N VAL A 322 2.88 -20.28 -5.31
CA VAL A 322 3.60 -20.12 -4.03
C VAL A 322 4.89 -19.31 -4.22
N GLU A 323 5.61 -19.52 -5.32
CA GLU A 323 6.86 -18.81 -5.62
C GLU A 323 6.64 -17.37 -6.08
N ASN A 324 5.57 -17.11 -6.85
CA ASN A 324 5.39 -15.83 -7.54
C ASN A 324 4.49 -14.84 -6.80
N ARG A 325 3.61 -15.29 -5.91
CA ARG A 325 2.66 -14.40 -5.24
C ARG A 325 3.32 -13.44 -4.25
N PRO A 326 3.15 -12.12 -4.46
CA PRO A 326 3.75 -11.11 -3.58
C PRO A 326 3.23 -11.19 -2.15
N GLU A 327 1.98 -11.62 -1.94
CA GLU A 327 1.35 -11.73 -0.63
C GLU A 327 2.04 -12.81 0.23
N LEU A 328 2.42 -13.96 -0.36
CA LEU A 328 3.15 -15.00 0.35
C LEU A 328 4.57 -14.56 0.68
N ARG A 329 5.23 -13.83 -0.23
CA ARG A 329 6.54 -13.21 0.04
C ARG A 329 6.46 -12.19 1.17
N LEU A 330 5.37 -11.42 1.28
CA LEU A 330 5.13 -10.50 2.40
C LEU A 330 5.02 -11.24 3.74
N LEU A 331 4.25 -12.33 3.78
CA LEU A 331 4.10 -13.15 4.99
C LEU A 331 5.43 -13.83 5.37
N GLN A 332 6.20 -14.33 4.40
CA GLN A 332 7.54 -14.85 4.67
C GLN A 332 8.46 -13.77 5.26
N ASN A 333 8.42 -12.54 4.73
CA ASN A 333 9.17 -11.42 5.29
C ASN A 333 8.70 -11.08 6.72
N THR A 334 7.42 -11.25 7.03
CA THR A 334 6.87 -11.05 8.40
C THR A 334 7.45 -12.07 9.37
N ILE A 335 7.59 -13.34 8.97
CA ILE A 335 8.28 -14.37 9.76
C ILE A 335 9.74 -13.97 10.03
N ASP A 336 10.45 -13.53 8.98
CA ASP A 336 11.85 -13.13 9.10
C ASP A 336 12.02 -11.88 9.96
N LEU A 337 11.11 -10.91 9.85
CA LEU A 337 11.07 -9.72 10.70
C LEU A 337 10.87 -10.11 12.18
N SER A 338 9.94 -11.01 12.46
CA SER A 338 9.68 -11.51 13.81
C SER A 338 10.89 -12.25 14.41
N ARG A 339 11.62 -13.02 13.57
CA ARG A 339 12.90 -13.63 13.97
C ARG A 339 13.95 -12.58 14.35
N GLN A 340 14.07 -11.49 13.57
CA GLN A 340 15.02 -10.42 13.90
C GLN A 340 14.57 -9.61 15.12
N ALA A 341 13.27 -9.41 15.34
CA ALA A 341 12.74 -8.84 16.57
C ALA A 341 13.10 -9.70 17.80
N THR A 342 13.00 -11.03 17.67
CA THR A 342 13.48 -11.97 18.71
C THR A 342 14.99 -11.77 18.98
N ASN A 343 15.83 -11.60 17.96
CA ASN A 343 17.26 -11.35 18.11
C ASN A 343 17.54 -9.99 18.77
N LEU A 344 16.76 -8.97 18.44
CA LEU A 344 16.83 -7.66 19.08
C LEU A 344 16.55 -7.75 20.60
N LEU A 345 15.54 -8.52 20.99
CA LEU A 345 15.23 -8.74 22.42
C LEU A 345 16.32 -9.53 23.14
N LYS A 346 16.92 -10.54 22.49
CA LYS A 346 18.08 -11.29 23.06
C LYS A 346 19.25 -10.36 23.36
N ALA A 347 19.45 -9.32 22.57
CA ALA A 347 20.50 -8.33 22.79
C ALA A 347 20.38 -7.57 24.13
N GLY A 348 19.20 -7.63 24.76
CA GLY A 348 18.95 -7.06 26.09
C GLY A 348 19.79 -7.68 27.22
N ASN A 349 20.19 -8.97 27.09
CA ASN A 349 21.02 -9.68 28.08
C ASN A 349 22.51 -9.77 27.68
N LEU A 350 22.90 -9.16 26.56
CA LEU A 350 24.28 -9.22 26.08
C LEU A 350 25.05 -7.95 26.47
N PRO A 351 26.37 -8.06 26.67
CA PRO A 351 27.21 -6.93 26.95
C PRO A 351 27.11 -5.86 25.86
N LYS A 352 27.27 -4.59 26.25
CA LYS A 352 27.31 -3.45 25.34
C LYS A 352 28.60 -2.71 25.54
N VAL A 353 29.33 -2.41 24.48
CA VAL A 353 30.61 -1.71 24.46
C VAL A 353 30.51 -0.52 23.53
N ALA A 354 30.85 0.66 24.05
CA ALA A 354 30.96 1.88 23.28
C ALA A 354 32.25 2.62 23.62
N LEU A 355 32.88 3.21 22.62
CA LEU A 355 33.90 4.21 22.83
C LEU A 355 33.21 5.57 22.98
N PHE A 356 33.73 6.38 23.87
CA PHE A 356 33.34 7.78 23.97
C PHE A 356 34.56 8.65 24.04
N GLY A 357 34.45 9.86 23.50
CA GLY A 357 35.43 10.91 23.64
C GLY A 357 34.70 12.23 23.75
N GLY A 358 35.22 13.11 24.60
CA GLY A 358 34.59 14.40 24.84
C GLY A 358 35.58 15.50 25.06
N TYR A 359 35.15 16.72 24.75
CA TYR A 359 35.79 17.97 25.12
C TYR A 359 34.77 18.78 25.90
N SER A 360 35.16 19.18 27.10
CA SER A 360 34.29 19.96 27.98
C SER A 360 35.01 21.24 28.40
N ILE A 361 34.27 22.34 28.42
CA ILE A 361 34.72 23.64 28.88
C ILE A 361 33.80 24.09 29.99
N THR A 362 34.39 24.57 31.10
CA THR A 362 33.62 25.04 32.25
C THR A 362 34.16 26.36 32.76
N ASN A 363 33.28 27.20 33.28
CA ASN A 363 33.62 28.36 34.08
C ASN A 363 32.70 28.35 35.32
N PRO A 364 33.27 28.27 36.54
CA PRO A 364 34.68 28.24 36.91
C PRO A 364 35.40 26.98 36.46
N ASN A 365 36.72 27.07 36.33
CA ASN A 365 37.58 25.96 35.96
C ASN A 365 37.61 24.93 37.08
N VAL A 366 36.90 23.83 36.93
CA VAL A 366 36.79 22.75 37.93
C VAL A 366 38.08 21.93 38.10
N PHE A 367 39.01 22.03 37.14
CA PHE A 367 40.28 21.28 37.14
C PHE A 367 41.47 22.07 37.65
N ASP A 368 41.29 23.40 37.86
CA ASP A 368 42.34 24.30 38.38
C ASP A 368 41.79 25.11 39.57
N GLY A 369 41.45 24.40 40.66
CA GLY A 369 41.06 25.01 41.95
C GLY A 369 39.82 25.90 41.90
N TYR A 370 38.91 25.68 40.92
CA TYR A 370 37.69 26.46 40.73
C TYR A 370 37.88 27.97 40.52
N HIS A 371 39.03 28.36 39.95
CA HIS A 371 39.24 29.75 39.58
C HIS A 371 38.16 30.21 38.59
N ASN A 372 37.68 31.44 38.76
CA ASN A 372 36.63 32.04 37.94
C ASN A 372 37.17 32.42 36.54
N LYS A 373 37.62 31.44 35.81
CA LYS A 373 38.09 31.46 34.41
C LYS A 373 37.62 30.20 33.67
N PHE A 374 37.55 30.29 32.38
CA PHE A 374 37.28 29.12 31.58
C PHE A 374 38.42 28.10 31.65
N GLY A 375 38.08 26.86 31.92
CA GLY A 375 38.97 25.71 31.85
C GLY A 375 38.38 24.63 30.99
N ASP A 376 39.23 23.93 30.29
CA ASP A 376 38.86 22.86 29.38
C ASP A 376 39.47 21.52 29.77
N VAL A 377 38.81 20.47 29.37
CA VAL A 377 39.30 19.11 29.52
C VAL A 377 38.80 18.26 28.37
N TRP A 378 39.65 17.38 27.90
CA TRP A 378 39.25 16.31 27.01
C TRP A 378 39.33 14.95 27.70
N ASN A 379 38.45 14.05 27.34
CA ASN A 379 38.44 12.68 27.84
C ASN A 379 38.16 11.69 26.72
N VAL A 380 38.75 10.51 26.83
CA VAL A 380 38.47 9.37 25.96
C VAL A 380 38.34 8.14 26.84
N GLY A 381 37.36 7.32 26.59
CA GLY A 381 37.13 6.13 27.40
C GLY A 381 36.32 5.06 26.68
N VAL A 382 36.17 3.94 27.36
CA VAL A 382 35.36 2.80 26.94
C VAL A 382 34.25 2.62 27.95
N LEU A 383 33.02 2.59 27.47
CA LEU A 383 31.84 2.26 28.27
C LEU A 383 31.53 0.79 28.05
N LEU A 384 31.54 -0.01 29.12
CA LEU A 384 31.12 -1.39 29.18
C LEU A 384 29.88 -1.49 30.07
N CYS A 385 28.76 -1.94 29.50
CA CYS A 385 27.52 -2.22 30.23
C CYS A 385 27.20 -3.72 30.09
N VAL A 386 27.19 -4.42 31.25
CA VAL A 386 26.86 -5.87 31.31
C VAL A 386 25.61 -6.05 32.17
N PRO A 387 24.47 -6.42 31.63
CA PRO A 387 23.29 -6.77 32.43
C PRO A 387 23.56 -8.04 33.22
N VAL A 388 23.59 -7.96 34.54
CA VAL A 388 23.94 -9.11 35.43
C VAL A 388 22.66 -9.88 35.80
N TRP A 389 21.59 -9.16 36.14
CA TRP A 389 20.36 -9.80 36.61
C TRP A 389 19.13 -8.96 36.28
N ASN A 390 18.08 -9.58 35.74
CA ASN A 390 16.85 -8.91 35.34
C ASN A 390 15.59 -9.76 35.63
N TRP A 391 15.65 -10.68 36.60
CA TRP A 391 14.53 -11.53 37.02
C TRP A 391 13.85 -12.29 35.88
N GLY A 392 14.59 -12.60 34.82
CA GLY A 392 14.09 -13.34 33.67
C GLY A 392 13.26 -12.51 32.68
N ASP A 393 13.16 -11.18 32.82
CA ASP A 393 12.37 -10.30 31.95
C ASP A 393 12.68 -10.55 30.46
N VAL A 394 13.97 -10.52 30.07
CA VAL A 394 14.37 -10.77 28.69
C VAL A 394 14.03 -12.20 28.25
N ALA A 395 14.12 -13.19 29.14
CA ALA A 395 13.78 -14.57 28.80
C ALA A 395 12.28 -14.73 28.48
N TYR A 396 11.41 -14.07 29.25
CA TYR A 396 9.96 -14.08 28.99
C TYR A 396 9.63 -13.31 27.70
N LYS A 397 10.23 -12.15 27.45
CA LYS A 397 10.08 -11.39 26.22
C LYS A 397 10.53 -12.18 25.00
N VAL A 398 11.64 -12.90 25.09
CA VAL A 398 12.14 -13.77 24.00
C VAL A 398 11.18 -14.95 23.75
N ARG A 399 10.58 -15.54 24.81
CA ARG A 399 9.57 -16.60 24.65
C ARG A 399 8.32 -16.05 23.95
N ALA A 400 7.82 -14.89 24.36
CA ALA A 400 6.69 -14.23 23.72
C ALA A 400 6.98 -13.91 22.23
N ALA A 401 8.18 -13.40 21.92
CA ALA A 401 8.60 -13.13 20.55
C ALA A 401 8.72 -14.40 19.69
N LYS A 402 9.16 -15.53 20.27
CA LYS A 402 9.14 -16.81 19.57
C LYS A 402 7.72 -17.28 19.26
N ASN A 403 6.79 -17.11 20.21
CA ASN A 403 5.37 -17.41 19.96
C ASN A 403 4.79 -16.54 18.84
N ALA A 404 5.15 -15.25 18.80
CA ALA A 404 4.77 -14.37 17.67
C ALA A 404 5.34 -14.86 16.33
N THR A 405 6.57 -15.43 16.32
CA THR A 405 7.12 -16.05 15.11
C THR A 405 6.33 -17.31 14.70
N THR A 406 5.88 -18.12 15.68
CA THR A 406 5.03 -19.28 15.42
C THR A 406 3.66 -18.87 14.86
N ILE A 407 3.06 -17.80 15.40
CA ILE A 407 1.80 -17.24 14.87
C ILE A 407 1.98 -16.83 13.41
N ALA A 408 3.03 -16.04 13.10
CA ALA A 408 3.31 -15.63 11.74
C ALA A 408 3.55 -16.81 10.76
N ALA A 409 4.14 -17.92 11.27
CA ALA A 409 4.31 -19.14 10.47
C ALA A 409 2.97 -19.82 10.19
N LEU A 410 2.09 -19.93 11.18
CA LEU A 410 0.74 -20.49 10.99
C LEU A 410 -0.11 -19.64 10.04
N GLU A 411 -0.02 -18.30 10.12
CA GLU A 411 -0.67 -17.39 9.18
C GLU A 411 -0.15 -17.55 7.75
N PHE A 412 1.15 -17.83 7.59
CA PHE A 412 1.72 -18.15 6.28
C PHE A 412 1.19 -19.47 5.73
N ASP A 413 1.11 -20.52 6.57
CA ASP A 413 0.58 -21.82 6.17
C ASP A 413 -0.91 -21.72 5.78
N GLU A 414 -1.72 -20.99 6.57
CA GLU A 414 -3.13 -20.71 6.23
C GLU A 414 -3.26 -19.95 4.91
N ALA A 415 -2.40 -18.94 4.69
CA ALA A 415 -2.43 -18.19 3.44
C ALA A 415 -2.02 -19.06 2.24
N ARG A 416 -1.08 -19.99 2.42
CA ARG A 416 -0.70 -20.97 1.39
C ARG A 416 -1.87 -21.88 1.02
N GLU A 417 -2.61 -22.40 1.98
CA GLU A 417 -3.82 -23.21 1.74
C GLU A 417 -4.90 -22.39 0.98
N LYS A 418 -5.10 -21.13 1.37
CA LYS A 418 -6.02 -20.21 0.65
C LYS A 418 -5.58 -19.96 -0.79
N VAL A 419 -4.28 -19.83 -1.03
CA VAL A 419 -3.71 -19.67 -2.39
C VAL A 419 -3.95 -20.93 -3.21
N GLU A 420 -3.70 -22.12 -2.67
CA GLU A 420 -3.98 -23.40 -3.33
C GLU A 420 -5.45 -23.52 -3.73
N LEU A 421 -6.36 -23.22 -2.80
CA LEU A 421 -7.80 -23.18 -3.10
C LEU A 421 -8.14 -22.18 -4.20
N GLN A 422 -7.57 -20.97 -4.15
CA GLN A 422 -7.84 -19.92 -5.13
C GLN A 422 -7.33 -20.29 -6.53
N VAL A 423 -6.15 -20.89 -6.65
CA VAL A 423 -5.60 -21.37 -7.93
C VAL A 423 -6.51 -22.47 -8.51
N THR A 424 -6.88 -23.45 -7.69
CA THR A 424 -7.77 -24.52 -8.08
C THR A 424 -9.13 -24.00 -8.54
N GLN A 425 -9.74 -23.07 -7.78
CA GLN A 425 -11.01 -22.44 -8.16
C GLN A 425 -10.88 -21.62 -9.45
N SER A 426 -9.77 -20.88 -9.63
CA SER A 426 -9.55 -20.07 -10.83
C SER A 426 -9.37 -20.94 -12.08
N SER A 427 -8.63 -22.05 -11.95
CA SER A 427 -8.50 -23.05 -13.01
C SER A 427 -9.84 -23.68 -13.38
N PHE A 428 -10.66 -24.04 -12.37
CA PHE A 428 -12.01 -24.55 -12.60
C PHE A 428 -12.89 -23.52 -13.33
N LYS A 429 -12.83 -22.24 -12.96
CA LYS A 429 -13.59 -21.16 -13.60
C LYS A 429 -13.22 -20.95 -15.06
N VAL A 430 -11.94 -21.07 -15.43
CA VAL A 430 -11.52 -21.01 -16.85
C VAL A 430 -12.19 -22.12 -17.65
N ASN A 431 -12.18 -23.36 -17.14
CA ASN A 431 -12.82 -24.50 -17.79
C ASN A 431 -14.36 -24.35 -17.86
N GLU A 432 -14.98 -23.81 -16.79
CA GLU A 432 -16.41 -23.51 -16.73
C GLU A 432 -16.78 -22.45 -17.76
N ALA A 433 -16.06 -21.34 -17.85
CA ALA A 433 -16.29 -20.28 -18.83
C ALA A 433 -16.20 -20.80 -20.26
N GLY A 434 -15.22 -21.67 -20.57
CA GLY A 434 -15.11 -22.31 -21.89
C GLY A 434 -16.32 -23.17 -22.24
N ARG A 435 -16.82 -23.96 -21.29
CA ARG A 435 -18.03 -24.76 -21.49
C ARG A 435 -19.27 -23.87 -21.69
N ARG A 436 -19.41 -22.80 -20.91
CA ARG A 436 -20.50 -21.81 -21.06
C ARG A 436 -20.47 -21.17 -22.42
N LEU A 437 -19.28 -20.76 -22.91
CA LEU A 437 -19.15 -20.19 -24.26
C LEU A 437 -19.58 -21.17 -25.34
N THR A 438 -19.20 -22.46 -25.22
CA THR A 438 -19.61 -23.50 -26.16
C THR A 438 -21.15 -23.65 -26.19
N MET A 439 -21.78 -23.68 -25.00
CA MET A 439 -23.23 -23.76 -24.88
C MET A 439 -23.93 -22.50 -25.42
N ALA A 440 -23.41 -21.31 -25.11
CA ALA A 440 -23.93 -20.04 -25.59
C ALA A 440 -23.88 -19.95 -27.12
N ASN A 441 -22.79 -20.41 -27.76
CA ASN A 441 -22.66 -20.49 -29.21
C ASN A 441 -23.66 -21.47 -29.86
N ALA A 442 -24.00 -22.56 -29.19
CA ALA A 442 -25.03 -23.46 -29.67
C ALA A 442 -26.43 -22.85 -29.48
N ASN A 443 -26.67 -22.14 -28.37
CA ASN A 443 -27.96 -21.52 -28.05
C ASN A 443 -28.28 -20.36 -29.00
N ILE A 444 -27.31 -19.49 -29.29
CA ILE A 444 -27.56 -18.35 -30.22
C ILE A 444 -27.92 -18.83 -31.61
N ARG A 445 -27.28 -19.87 -32.17
CA ARG A 445 -27.63 -20.41 -33.48
C ARG A 445 -29.08 -20.92 -33.52
N ARG A 446 -29.55 -21.56 -32.44
CA ARG A 446 -30.96 -22.02 -32.35
C ARG A 446 -31.93 -20.86 -32.21
N ALA A 447 -31.56 -19.84 -31.41
CA ALA A 447 -32.41 -18.66 -31.25
C ALA A 447 -32.51 -17.81 -32.52
N GLU A 448 -31.44 -17.69 -33.30
CA GLU A 448 -31.41 -17.01 -34.59
C GLU A 448 -32.35 -17.73 -35.61
N GLU A 449 -32.29 -19.08 -35.67
CA GLU A 449 -33.14 -19.83 -36.54
C GLU A 449 -34.61 -19.80 -36.09
N ASN A 450 -34.88 -19.88 -34.78
CA ASN A 450 -36.22 -19.71 -34.23
C ASN A 450 -36.81 -18.34 -34.57
N LEU A 451 -36.04 -17.28 -34.44
CA LEU A 451 -36.45 -15.92 -34.80
C LEU A 451 -36.72 -15.80 -36.30
N ARG A 452 -35.86 -16.42 -37.13
CA ARG A 452 -36.08 -16.45 -38.60
C ARG A 452 -37.38 -17.14 -38.97
N CYS A 453 -37.67 -18.31 -38.38
CA CYS A 453 -38.90 -19.06 -38.59
C CYS A 453 -40.14 -18.28 -38.10
N ALA A 454 -40.05 -17.67 -36.89
CA ALA A 454 -41.15 -16.88 -36.35
C ALA A 454 -41.46 -15.65 -37.21
N ASN A 455 -40.47 -14.93 -37.71
CA ASN A 455 -40.65 -13.79 -38.60
C ASN A 455 -41.26 -14.20 -39.95
N LEU A 456 -40.85 -15.36 -40.51
CA LEU A 456 -41.42 -15.86 -41.75
C LEU A 456 -42.88 -16.26 -41.57
N GLY A 457 -43.17 -17.06 -40.51
CA GLY A 457 -44.53 -17.50 -40.22
C GLY A 457 -45.49 -16.33 -39.91
N PHE A 458 -44.97 -15.28 -39.28
CA PHE A 458 -45.74 -14.04 -39.05
C PHE A 458 -46.10 -13.33 -40.39
N LYS A 459 -45.13 -13.21 -41.30
CA LYS A 459 -45.37 -12.61 -42.63
C LYS A 459 -46.37 -13.38 -43.44
N GLU A 460 -46.38 -14.70 -43.33
CA GLU A 460 -47.33 -15.59 -43.97
C GLU A 460 -48.68 -15.68 -43.22
N GLY A 461 -48.85 -14.98 -42.11
CA GLY A 461 -50.09 -14.96 -41.32
C GLY A 461 -50.35 -16.22 -40.49
N VAL A 462 -49.39 -17.14 -40.36
CA VAL A 462 -49.54 -18.44 -39.67
C VAL A 462 -49.19 -18.31 -38.17
N ILE A 463 -48.38 -17.33 -37.80
CA ILE A 463 -47.88 -17.11 -36.43
C ILE A 463 -48.33 -15.74 -35.90
N GLN A 464 -48.72 -15.67 -34.63
CA GLN A 464 -49.15 -14.44 -33.96
C GLN A 464 -47.96 -13.56 -33.60
N ALA A 465 -48.18 -12.23 -33.44
CA ALA A 465 -47.15 -11.25 -33.02
C ALA A 465 -46.54 -11.60 -31.66
N THR A 466 -47.28 -12.19 -30.73
CA THR A 466 -46.78 -12.66 -29.43
C THR A 466 -45.67 -13.69 -29.57
N THR A 467 -45.78 -14.65 -30.46
CA THR A 467 -44.76 -15.67 -30.73
C THR A 467 -43.49 -15.05 -31.33
N VAL A 468 -43.64 -14.01 -32.18
CA VAL A 468 -42.51 -13.28 -32.72
C VAL A 468 -41.78 -12.51 -31.58
N MET A 469 -42.53 -11.85 -30.67
CA MET A 469 -41.95 -11.17 -29.49
C MET A 469 -41.20 -12.15 -28.60
N GLU A 470 -41.76 -13.33 -28.36
CA GLU A 470 -41.09 -14.38 -27.59
C GLU A 470 -39.77 -14.83 -28.25
N ALA A 471 -39.79 -15.06 -29.58
CA ALA A 471 -38.60 -15.43 -30.35
C ALA A 471 -37.54 -14.31 -30.37
N GLN A 472 -37.96 -13.04 -30.49
CA GLN A 472 -37.08 -11.87 -30.39
C GLN A 472 -36.45 -11.73 -28.99
N THR A 473 -37.23 -11.96 -27.93
CA THR A 473 -36.74 -11.94 -26.55
C THR A 473 -35.75 -13.07 -26.29
N ALA A 474 -36.03 -14.28 -26.76
CA ALA A 474 -35.15 -15.44 -26.68
C ALA A 474 -33.80 -15.19 -27.41
N TRP A 475 -33.89 -14.58 -28.62
CA TRP A 475 -32.68 -14.17 -29.35
C TRP A 475 -31.87 -13.11 -28.62
N LEU A 476 -32.49 -12.07 -28.05
CA LEU A 476 -31.84 -11.06 -27.24
C LEU A 476 -31.08 -11.68 -26.03
N GLN A 477 -31.75 -12.58 -25.30
CA GLN A 477 -31.19 -13.30 -24.18
C GLN A 477 -30.01 -14.19 -24.60
N ALA A 478 -30.15 -14.96 -25.67
CA ALA A 478 -29.10 -15.84 -26.17
C ALA A 478 -27.87 -15.05 -26.64
N ARG A 479 -28.09 -13.91 -27.32
CA ARG A 479 -26.98 -13.01 -27.74
C ARG A 479 -26.30 -12.35 -26.59
N SER A 480 -27.03 -11.86 -25.56
CA SER A 480 -26.47 -11.31 -24.34
C SER A 480 -25.65 -12.37 -23.60
N GLN A 481 -26.17 -13.59 -23.46
CA GLN A 481 -25.42 -14.69 -22.81
C GLN A 481 -24.13 -15.05 -23.55
N LYS A 482 -24.12 -14.96 -24.90
CA LYS A 482 -22.90 -15.16 -25.67
C LYS A 482 -21.85 -14.06 -25.35
N ILE A 483 -22.25 -12.78 -25.36
CA ILE A 483 -21.37 -11.65 -25.01
C ILE A 483 -20.80 -11.87 -23.62
N ASP A 484 -21.65 -12.19 -22.63
CA ASP A 484 -21.20 -12.43 -21.26
C ASP A 484 -20.21 -13.61 -21.18
N ALA A 485 -20.49 -14.71 -21.91
CA ALA A 485 -19.60 -15.87 -21.92
C ALA A 485 -18.22 -15.57 -22.56
N GLU A 486 -18.17 -14.78 -23.63
CA GLU A 486 -16.91 -14.34 -24.26
C GLU A 486 -16.07 -13.50 -23.30
N ILE A 487 -16.69 -12.56 -22.57
CA ILE A 487 -16.02 -11.73 -21.54
C ILE A 487 -15.60 -12.57 -20.34
N ASP A 488 -16.45 -13.50 -19.88
CA ASP A 488 -16.14 -14.39 -18.75
C ASP A 488 -14.89 -15.24 -19.02
N VAL A 489 -14.68 -15.71 -20.25
CA VAL A 489 -13.46 -16.43 -20.61
C VAL A 489 -12.24 -15.51 -20.48
N LYS A 490 -12.29 -14.28 -20.99
CA LYS A 490 -11.18 -13.31 -20.85
C LYS A 490 -10.87 -13.01 -19.38
N LEU A 491 -11.89 -12.68 -18.60
CA LEU A 491 -11.72 -12.33 -17.19
C LEU A 491 -11.27 -13.53 -16.34
N SER A 492 -11.73 -14.75 -16.64
CA SER A 492 -11.29 -15.95 -15.93
C SER A 492 -9.83 -16.27 -16.20
N GLN A 493 -9.30 -16.03 -17.40
CA GLN A 493 -7.89 -16.16 -17.75
C GLN A 493 -7.04 -15.15 -16.96
N VAL A 494 -7.40 -13.87 -16.98
CA VAL A 494 -6.71 -12.83 -16.21
C VAL A 494 -6.74 -13.13 -14.69
N ASN A 495 -7.87 -13.65 -14.19
CA ASN A 495 -8.00 -14.04 -12.79
C ASN A 495 -7.09 -15.23 -12.43
N LEU A 496 -6.92 -16.19 -13.35
CA LEU A 496 -5.97 -17.28 -13.15
C LEU A 496 -4.51 -16.80 -13.16
N GLU A 497 -4.13 -15.92 -14.09
CA GLU A 497 -2.79 -15.30 -14.10
C GLU A 497 -2.51 -14.55 -12.81
N LYS A 498 -3.49 -13.80 -12.29
CA LYS A 498 -3.40 -13.16 -10.98
C LYS A 498 -3.27 -14.18 -9.85
N ALA A 499 -4.05 -15.26 -9.89
CA ALA A 499 -3.98 -16.32 -8.88
C ALA A 499 -2.63 -17.05 -8.88
N LEU A 500 -1.99 -17.18 -10.04
CA LEU A 500 -0.64 -17.72 -10.20
C LEU A 500 0.48 -16.70 -9.84
N GLY A 501 0.15 -15.42 -9.68
CA GLY A 501 1.15 -14.36 -9.46
C GLY A 501 1.96 -14.01 -10.72
N THR A 502 1.50 -14.40 -11.91
CA THR A 502 2.17 -14.20 -13.20
C THR A 502 1.64 -13.01 -14.00
N LEU A 503 0.64 -12.30 -13.51
CA LEU A 503 0.06 -11.13 -14.15
C LEU A 503 1.06 -9.98 -14.20
N GLN A 504 1.50 -9.60 -15.42
CA GLN A 504 2.55 -8.59 -15.67
C GLN A 504 2.03 -7.41 -16.49
#